data_13677c9c80b4d9ec5bd7e13ffa41005b
#
_entry.id   13677c9c80b4d9ec5bd7e13ffa41005b
#
_cell.length_a   1.000
_cell.length_b   1.000
_cell.length_c   1.000
_cell.angle_alpha   90.00
_cell.angle_beta   90.00
_cell.angle_gamma   90.00
#
_symmetry.space_group_name_H-M   'P 1'
#
loop_
_entity.id
_entity.type
_entity.pdbx_description
1 polymer ?
#
loop_
_entity_poly.entity_id
_entity_poly.type
_entity_poly.pdbx_seq_one_letter_code
_entity_poly.pdbx_strand_id
1 'polypeptide(L)'
;MKIYFAAALLLLSIAATAQSTASKQLSTITLNAPQLGGERRVWIYLPKSYEDSPTKRYPVIYMHDGQNLFDKSTSFVGEWNIDEKLDSLNAQVIAIGIDNGGEKRIDELTPFPNVKYGGGKADNYLDFIINVVKPEIDRTYRTKPDAKHTAIMGSSLGGLVSFYAILKYPDVFGKAAVFSPSFWFSDEIFKFAKSAPKIKSKIYFLAGDSEDEAMVNDLNKMELIIHENRCACLKLDKKVIVKGGHHNEKLWRDSFVKAYLWLF
;
A
#
# COMPACT_ATOMS: atom_id res chain seq x y z
N MET A 1 63.84 27.37 22.85
CA MET A 1 62.58 27.79 22.31
C MET A 1 62.03 26.63 21.48
N LYS A 2 61.08 25.84 22.06
CA LYS A 2 60.52 24.66 21.36
C LYS A 2 59.21 25.07 20.72
N ILE A 3 59.15 25.01 19.37
CA ILE A 3 57.97 25.31 18.57
C ILE A 3 57.14 24.03 18.46
N TYR A 4 55.92 23.99 19.02
CA TYR A 4 54.96 22.93 18.86
C TYR A 4 54.09 23.22 17.62
N PHE A 5 54.17 22.40 16.59
CA PHE A 5 53.27 22.40 15.46
C PHE A 5 51.99 21.60 15.87
N ALA A 6 50.89 22.29 16.02
CA ALA A 6 49.60 21.64 16.17
C ALA A 6 49.03 21.34 14.77
N ALA A 7 48.99 20.08 14.38
CA ALA A 7 48.31 19.64 13.18
C ALA A 7 46.80 19.56 13.47
N ALA A 8 46.00 20.46 12.88
CA ALA A 8 44.57 20.37 12.90
C ALA A 8 44.07 19.36 11.87
N LEU A 9 43.58 18.21 12.35
CA LEU A 9 42.89 17.22 11.50
C LEU A 9 41.49 17.74 11.18
N LEU A 10 41.27 18.18 9.94
CA LEU A 10 39.95 18.46 9.41
C LEU A 10 39.24 17.11 9.13
N LEU A 11 38.33 16.71 9.97
CA LEU A 11 37.40 15.60 9.69
C LEU A 11 36.34 16.09 8.69
N LEU A 12 36.53 15.79 7.41
CA LEU A 12 35.47 15.91 6.41
C LEU A 12 34.46 14.78 6.68
N SER A 13 33.32 15.10 7.28
CA SER A 13 32.17 14.21 7.30
C SER A 13 31.55 14.15 5.89
N ILE A 14 31.84 13.11 5.14
CA ILE A 14 31.14 12.78 3.91
C ILE A 14 29.75 12.29 4.33
N ALA A 15 28.75 13.15 4.18
CA ALA A 15 27.36 12.71 4.25
C ALA A 15 27.12 11.79 3.04
N ALA A 16 27.09 10.48 3.27
CA ALA A 16 26.68 9.52 2.25
C ALA A 16 25.17 9.72 2.02
N THR A 17 24.81 10.49 1.01
CA THR A 17 23.43 10.50 0.52
C THR A 17 23.14 9.15 -0.11
N ALA A 18 22.11 8.44 0.37
CA ALA A 18 21.68 7.21 -0.27
C ALA A 18 21.35 7.52 -1.74
N GLN A 19 21.95 6.78 -2.66
CA GLN A 19 21.69 6.93 -4.08
C GLN A 19 20.25 6.47 -4.34
N SER A 20 19.44 7.29 -5.06
CA SER A 20 18.09 6.92 -5.47
C SER A 20 18.11 5.65 -6.32
N THR A 21 17.15 4.77 -6.05
CA THR A 21 16.90 3.52 -6.80
C THR A 21 15.72 3.68 -7.76
N ALA A 22 14.99 4.79 -7.66
CA ALA A 22 13.78 5.05 -8.44
C ALA A 22 13.99 4.90 -9.95
N SER A 23 13.08 4.20 -10.61
CA SER A 23 13.08 4.01 -12.06
C SER A 23 12.75 5.31 -12.81
N LYS A 24 13.12 5.37 -14.11
CA LYS A 24 12.82 6.53 -14.98
C LYS A 24 11.32 6.72 -15.23
N GLN A 25 10.52 5.68 -15.01
CA GLN A 25 9.07 5.69 -15.17
C GLN A 25 8.32 6.30 -13.97
N LEU A 26 9.06 6.63 -12.91
CA LEU A 26 8.51 7.20 -11.69
C LEU A 26 8.51 8.73 -11.71
N SER A 27 7.42 9.32 -11.30
CA SER A 27 7.28 10.75 -11.03
C SER A 27 6.53 10.98 -9.73
N THR A 28 6.55 12.21 -9.23
CA THR A 28 5.80 12.59 -8.04
C THR A 28 5.01 13.87 -8.27
N ILE A 29 3.85 13.96 -7.62
CA ILE A 29 3.06 15.19 -7.52
C ILE A 29 2.71 15.43 -6.05
N THR A 30 2.44 16.68 -5.72
CA THR A 30 1.90 17.05 -4.40
C THR A 30 0.46 17.52 -4.59
N LEU A 31 -0.46 16.91 -3.85
CA LEU A 31 -1.88 17.24 -3.88
C LEU A 31 -2.31 17.87 -2.56
N ASN A 32 -3.19 18.88 -2.64
CA ASN A 32 -3.86 19.38 -1.46
C ASN A 32 -4.79 18.33 -0.88
N ALA A 33 -4.64 18.06 0.42
CA ALA A 33 -5.38 17.03 1.16
C ALA A 33 -6.11 17.66 2.36
N PRO A 34 -7.16 18.46 2.13
CA PRO A 34 -7.87 19.15 3.21
C PRO A 34 -8.46 18.18 4.23
N GLN A 35 -8.85 16.98 3.81
CA GLN A 35 -9.32 15.89 4.67
C GLN A 35 -8.27 15.45 5.70
N LEU A 36 -6.98 15.64 5.38
CA LEU A 36 -5.82 15.23 6.19
C LEU A 36 -5.12 16.44 6.85
N GLY A 37 -5.63 17.64 6.60
CA GLY A 37 -5.12 18.91 7.15
C GLY A 37 -3.75 19.31 6.59
N GLY A 38 -3.55 19.18 5.27
CA GLY A 38 -2.31 19.60 4.60
C GLY A 38 -2.18 19.11 3.18
N GLU A 39 -0.97 18.91 2.74
CA GLU A 39 -0.65 18.37 1.42
C GLU A 39 -0.16 16.93 1.54
N ARG A 40 -0.22 16.20 0.42
CA ARG A 40 0.25 14.81 0.37
C ARG A 40 1.02 14.57 -0.93
N ARG A 41 2.24 14.02 -0.81
CA ARG A 41 2.99 13.53 -1.97
C ARG A 41 2.38 12.23 -2.47
N VAL A 42 2.25 12.15 -3.79
CA VAL A 42 1.75 10.99 -4.53
C VAL A 42 2.78 10.61 -5.57
N TRP A 43 3.17 9.34 -5.58
CA TRP A 43 4.10 8.73 -6.52
C TRP A 43 3.32 8.11 -7.66
N ILE A 44 3.79 8.29 -8.90
CA ILE A 44 3.14 7.79 -10.09
C ILE A 44 4.17 6.99 -10.90
N TYR A 45 3.99 5.68 -10.95
CA TYR A 45 4.70 4.81 -11.86
C TYR A 45 3.85 4.57 -13.09
N LEU A 46 4.42 4.82 -14.26
CA LEU A 46 3.80 4.51 -15.56
C LEU A 46 4.49 3.28 -16.17
N PRO A 47 3.75 2.34 -16.79
CA PRO A 47 4.36 1.17 -17.42
C PRO A 47 5.24 1.58 -18.59
N LYS A 48 6.31 0.81 -18.87
CA LYS A 48 7.26 1.07 -19.97
C LYS A 48 6.58 1.29 -21.33
N SER A 49 5.45 0.60 -21.56
CA SER A 49 4.67 0.73 -22.81
C SER A 49 3.80 1.97 -22.86
N TYR A 50 3.82 2.83 -21.81
CA TYR A 50 2.86 3.93 -21.72
C TYR A 50 3.02 4.90 -22.90
N GLU A 51 4.21 5.40 -23.18
CA GLU A 51 4.44 6.36 -24.27
C GLU A 51 4.24 5.73 -25.66
N ASP A 52 4.64 4.47 -25.83
CA ASP A 52 4.54 3.74 -27.10
C ASP A 52 3.11 3.28 -27.46
N SER A 53 2.17 3.43 -26.54
CA SER A 53 0.79 2.95 -26.69
C SER A 53 -0.24 4.05 -26.36
N PRO A 54 -0.36 5.11 -27.21
CA PRO A 54 -1.10 6.33 -26.87
C PRO A 54 -2.61 6.13 -26.70
N THR A 55 -3.19 5.06 -27.24
CA THR A 55 -4.63 4.75 -27.13
C THR A 55 -4.94 3.74 -26.03
N LYS A 56 -3.92 3.08 -25.46
CA LYS A 56 -4.10 2.06 -24.44
C LYS A 56 -4.45 2.67 -23.09
N ARG A 57 -5.41 2.04 -22.40
CA ARG A 57 -5.77 2.37 -21.02
C ARG A 57 -5.35 1.27 -20.07
N TYR A 58 -4.93 1.64 -18.88
CA TYR A 58 -4.29 0.75 -17.90
C TYR A 58 -5.12 0.62 -16.63
N PRO A 59 -5.17 -0.55 -16.01
CA PRO A 59 -5.66 -0.68 -14.65
C PRO A 59 -4.75 0.09 -13.68
N VAL A 60 -5.27 0.41 -12.51
CA VAL A 60 -4.55 1.20 -11.49
C VAL A 60 -4.49 0.43 -10.18
N ILE A 61 -3.34 0.48 -9.52
CA ILE A 61 -3.16 0.02 -8.14
C ILE A 61 -2.78 1.21 -7.25
N TYR A 62 -3.59 1.49 -6.23
CA TYR A 62 -3.31 2.48 -5.20
C TYR A 62 -2.65 1.79 -4.01
N MET A 63 -1.49 2.30 -3.59
CA MET A 63 -0.67 1.69 -2.56
C MET A 63 -0.39 2.67 -1.43
N HIS A 64 -0.53 2.22 -0.20
CA HIS A 64 -0.24 3.00 1.00
C HIS A 64 1.26 3.04 1.28
N ASP A 65 1.67 3.99 2.15
CA ASP A 65 3.07 4.15 2.57
C ASP A 65 4.02 4.40 1.39
N GLY A 66 3.61 5.30 0.47
CA GLY A 66 4.27 5.58 -0.81
C GLY A 66 5.78 5.80 -0.72
N GLN A 67 6.24 6.44 0.36
CA GLN A 67 7.66 6.70 0.64
C GLN A 67 8.53 5.44 0.76
N ASN A 68 7.90 4.25 0.98
CA ASN A 68 8.61 2.98 1.14
C ASN A 68 8.58 2.09 -0.12
N LEU A 69 7.92 2.52 -1.20
CA LEU A 69 7.58 1.64 -2.31
C LEU A 69 8.61 1.63 -3.43
N PHE A 70 9.18 2.80 -3.77
CA PHE A 70 9.82 3.04 -5.06
C PHE A 70 11.24 3.59 -4.99
N ASP A 71 11.72 4.02 -3.82
CA ASP A 71 13.04 4.63 -3.69
C ASP A 71 13.64 4.36 -2.31
N LYS A 72 14.81 3.74 -2.31
CA LYS A 72 15.58 3.46 -1.10
C LYS A 72 15.93 4.74 -0.33
N SER A 73 16.11 5.86 -1.02
CA SER A 73 16.50 7.13 -0.39
C SER A 73 15.39 7.74 0.49
N THR A 74 14.12 7.37 0.25
CA THR A 74 12.95 7.83 1.02
C THR A 74 12.39 6.77 1.96
N SER A 75 12.81 5.51 1.80
CA SER A 75 12.31 4.38 2.55
C SER A 75 12.84 4.38 3.98
N PHE A 76 11.93 4.27 4.97
CA PHE A 76 12.29 4.27 6.40
C PHE A 76 12.85 2.93 6.89
N VAL A 77 12.25 1.80 6.46
CA VAL A 77 12.58 0.45 6.98
C VAL A 77 12.88 -0.56 5.88
N GLY A 78 13.05 -0.10 4.65
CA GLY A 78 13.35 -0.92 3.49
C GLY A 78 12.37 -0.68 2.36
N GLU A 79 12.92 -0.61 1.17
CA GLU A 79 12.18 -0.39 -0.06
C GLU A 79 11.46 -1.67 -0.52
N TRP A 80 10.28 -1.50 -1.13
CA TRP A 80 9.55 -2.63 -1.72
C TRP A 80 9.98 -2.95 -3.16
N ASN A 81 10.74 -2.06 -3.80
CA ASN A 81 11.18 -2.19 -5.20
C ASN A 81 10.01 -2.46 -6.16
N ILE A 82 8.96 -1.67 -6.05
CA ILE A 82 7.72 -1.89 -6.83
C ILE A 82 7.95 -1.60 -8.31
N ASP A 83 8.58 -0.48 -8.64
CA ASP A 83 8.85 -0.06 -10.01
C ASP A 83 9.81 -1.01 -10.72
N GLU A 84 10.90 -1.47 -10.08
CA GLU A 84 11.81 -2.45 -10.67
C GLU A 84 11.12 -3.79 -10.94
N LYS A 85 10.22 -4.23 -10.04
CA LYS A 85 9.45 -5.45 -10.23
C LYS A 85 8.45 -5.32 -11.38
N LEU A 86 7.74 -4.19 -11.43
CA LEU A 86 6.81 -3.90 -12.52
C LEU A 86 7.54 -3.77 -13.85
N ASP A 87 8.71 -3.14 -13.85
CA ASP A 87 9.60 -3.03 -15.01
C ASP A 87 10.10 -4.40 -15.49
N SER A 88 10.51 -5.26 -14.57
CA SER A 88 10.99 -6.62 -14.86
C SER A 88 9.89 -7.51 -15.47
N LEU A 89 8.65 -7.31 -15.02
CA LEU A 89 7.47 -8.03 -15.53
C LEU A 89 6.93 -7.45 -16.85
N ASN A 90 7.45 -6.31 -17.31
CA ASN A 90 6.80 -5.50 -18.34
C ASN A 90 5.30 -5.30 -18.04
N ALA A 91 5.01 -4.98 -16.78
CA ALA A 91 3.66 -4.94 -16.23
C ALA A 91 2.83 -3.85 -16.91
N GLN A 92 1.55 -4.17 -17.16
CA GLN A 92 0.62 -3.27 -17.84
C GLN A 92 -0.34 -2.61 -16.84
N VAL A 93 0.22 -1.90 -15.85
CA VAL A 93 -0.49 -1.27 -14.73
C VAL A 93 0.13 0.09 -14.43
N ILE A 94 -0.68 1.05 -14.00
CA ILE A 94 -0.23 2.29 -13.36
C ILE A 94 -0.22 2.02 -11.86
N ALA A 95 0.91 2.30 -11.18
CA ALA A 95 0.98 2.17 -9.73
C ALA A 95 1.07 3.56 -9.09
N ILE A 96 0.22 3.79 -8.09
CA ILE A 96 0.10 5.05 -7.37
C ILE A 96 0.47 4.79 -5.92
N GLY A 97 1.58 5.37 -5.46
CA GLY A 97 1.97 5.36 -4.05
C GLY A 97 1.50 6.63 -3.35
N ILE A 98 0.90 6.50 -2.18
CA ILE A 98 0.42 7.64 -1.39
C ILE A 98 1.23 7.66 -0.10
N ASP A 99 1.98 8.74 0.14
CA ASP A 99 2.72 8.89 1.39
C ASP A 99 1.77 8.90 2.58
N ASN A 100 2.16 8.28 3.66
CA ASN A 100 1.44 8.43 4.92
C ASN A 100 1.79 9.76 5.60
N GLY A 101 1.03 10.14 6.59
CA GLY A 101 1.18 11.40 7.34
C GLY A 101 2.24 11.37 8.44
N GLY A 102 3.19 10.43 8.44
CA GLY A 102 4.15 10.27 9.51
C GLY A 102 3.47 9.91 10.84
N GLU A 103 3.51 10.80 11.82
CA GLU A 103 2.84 10.60 13.13
C GLU A 103 1.32 10.39 12.99
N LYS A 104 0.69 10.89 11.93
CA LYS A 104 -0.74 10.69 11.67
C LYS A 104 -1.05 9.33 11.02
N ARG A 105 -0.04 8.49 10.72
CA ARG A 105 -0.23 7.21 10.02
C ARG A 105 -1.25 6.29 10.71
N ILE A 106 -1.25 6.25 12.04
CA ILE A 106 -2.23 5.46 12.80
C ILE A 106 -3.64 6.01 12.58
N ASP A 107 -3.84 7.32 12.69
CA ASP A 107 -5.13 7.96 12.41
C ASP A 107 -5.62 7.65 11.00
N GLU A 108 -4.74 7.80 10.00
CA GLU A 108 -5.07 7.69 8.58
C GLU A 108 -5.35 6.25 8.12
N LEU A 109 -4.68 5.26 8.71
CA LEU A 109 -4.77 3.87 8.22
C LEU A 109 -5.61 2.94 9.10
N THR A 110 -6.31 3.47 10.12
CA THR A 110 -7.19 2.67 10.97
C THR A 110 -8.64 3.13 10.88
N PRO A 111 -9.59 2.22 10.55
CA PRO A 111 -11.00 2.57 10.43
C PRO A 111 -11.71 2.75 11.76
N PHE A 112 -11.21 2.10 12.81
CA PHE A 112 -11.79 2.14 14.15
C PHE A 112 -10.71 2.50 15.16
N PRO A 113 -11.03 3.26 16.21
CA PRO A 113 -10.05 3.65 17.21
C PRO A 113 -9.65 2.46 18.09
N ASN A 114 -8.42 2.52 18.59
CA ASN A 114 -7.91 1.64 19.63
C ASN A 114 -7.74 2.44 20.93
N VAL A 115 -8.10 1.85 22.06
CA VAL A 115 -8.03 2.54 23.38
C VAL A 115 -6.61 2.99 23.72
N LYS A 116 -5.60 2.21 23.34
CA LYS A 116 -4.19 2.49 23.65
C LYS A 116 -3.51 3.38 22.61
N TYR A 117 -3.84 3.19 21.32
CA TYR A 117 -3.10 3.78 20.20
C TYR A 117 -3.87 4.91 19.49
N GLY A 118 -5.12 5.19 19.85
CA GLY A 118 -5.94 6.16 19.13
C GLY A 118 -6.39 5.67 17.76
N GLY A 119 -6.28 6.52 16.75
CA GLY A 119 -6.64 6.19 15.37
C GLY A 119 -8.12 6.40 15.05
N GLY A 120 -8.63 5.71 14.03
CA GLY A 120 -10.06 5.71 13.67
C GLY A 120 -10.47 6.77 12.65
N LYS A 121 -9.53 7.32 11.87
CA LYS A 121 -9.81 8.38 10.87
C LYS A 121 -9.57 7.92 9.42
N ALA A 122 -9.57 6.60 9.16
CA ALA A 122 -9.36 6.08 7.80
C ALA A 122 -10.39 6.60 6.79
N ASP A 123 -11.56 6.98 7.22
CA ASP A 123 -12.57 7.59 6.34
C ASP A 123 -12.08 8.87 5.68
N ASN A 124 -11.40 9.74 6.42
CA ASN A 124 -10.82 10.97 5.88
C ASN A 124 -9.71 10.66 4.84
N TYR A 125 -8.90 9.64 5.13
CA TYR A 125 -7.84 9.20 4.23
C TYR A 125 -8.40 8.55 2.95
N LEU A 126 -9.42 7.71 3.07
CA LEU A 126 -10.09 7.12 1.91
C LEU A 126 -10.86 8.16 1.10
N ASP A 127 -11.48 9.15 1.76
CA ASP A 127 -12.11 10.28 1.09
C ASP A 127 -11.10 11.07 0.25
N PHE A 128 -9.90 11.33 0.79
CA PHE A 128 -8.80 11.93 0.02
C PHE A 128 -8.43 11.08 -1.21
N ILE A 129 -8.28 9.77 -1.06
CA ILE A 129 -7.97 8.89 -2.20
C ILE A 129 -9.07 8.93 -3.24
N ILE A 130 -10.33 8.81 -2.83
CA ILE A 130 -11.47 8.63 -3.73
C ILE A 130 -11.85 9.95 -4.42
N ASN A 131 -11.82 11.06 -3.68
CA ASN A 131 -12.34 12.34 -4.16
C ASN A 131 -11.27 13.33 -4.60
N VAL A 132 -9.97 13.07 -4.33
CA VAL A 132 -8.87 13.94 -4.78
C VAL A 132 -7.88 13.15 -5.65
N VAL A 133 -7.25 12.11 -5.09
CA VAL A 133 -6.17 11.39 -5.81
C VAL A 133 -6.73 10.69 -7.06
N LYS A 134 -7.74 9.84 -6.91
CA LYS A 134 -8.28 9.06 -8.02
C LYS A 134 -8.81 9.92 -9.16
N PRO A 135 -9.61 10.97 -8.95
CA PRO A 135 -10.05 11.87 -10.03
C PRO A 135 -8.88 12.56 -10.74
N GLU A 136 -7.85 12.98 -10.01
CA GLU A 136 -6.67 13.60 -10.62
C GLU A 136 -5.90 12.60 -11.51
N ILE A 137 -5.71 11.37 -11.02
CA ILE A 137 -5.05 10.31 -11.79
C ILE A 137 -5.87 9.92 -13.03
N ASP A 138 -7.18 9.77 -12.89
CA ASP A 138 -8.06 9.37 -14.01
C ASP A 138 -8.17 10.47 -15.08
N ARG A 139 -8.09 11.75 -14.67
CA ARG A 139 -8.09 12.91 -15.58
C ARG A 139 -6.77 13.05 -16.34
N THR A 140 -5.66 12.78 -15.65
CA THR A 140 -4.30 13.07 -16.18
C THR A 140 -3.74 11.89 -16.97
N TYR A 141 -4.06 10.66 -16.58
CA TYR A 141 -3.48 9.45 -17.17
C TYR A 141 -4.52 8.56 -17.85
N ARG A 142 -4.06 7.71 -18.76
CA ARG A 142 -4.90 6.76 -19.49
C ARG A 142 -5.29 5.55 -18.63
N THR A 143 -6.16 5.77 -17.67
CA THR A 143 -6.65 4.75 -16.74
C THR A 143 -7.89 4.02 -17.26
N LYS A 144 -8.16 2.83 -16.68
CA LYS A 144 -9.47 2.17 -16.68
C LYS A 144 -10.10 2.44 -15.31
N PRO A 145 -11.02 3.42 -15.19
CA PRO A 145 -11.42 3.99 -13.90
C PRO A 145 -12.41 3.14 -13.10
N ASP A 146 -12.96 2.08 -13.69
CA ASP A 146 -13.96 1.23 -13.05
C ASP A 146 -13.36 0.33 -11.95
N ALA A 147 -14.20 -0.11 -11.02
CA ALA A 147 -13.78 -0.91 -9.86
C ALA A 147 -13.05 -2.20 -10.26
N LYS A 148 -13.45 -2.88 -11.34
CA LYS A 148 -12.82 -4.11 -11.83
C LYS A 148 -11.34 -3.93 -12.17
N HIS A 149 -10.96 -2.71 -12.56
CA HIS A 149 -9.60 -2.35 -12.96
C HIS A 149 -8.87 -1.49 -11.91
N THR A 150 -9.48 -1.26 -10.75
CA THR A 150 -8.92 -0.48 -9.64
C THR A 150 -8.61 -1.40 -8.46
N ALA A 151 -7.35 -1.42 -8.06
CA ALA A 151 -6.87 -2.16 -6.89
C ALA A 151 -6.38 -1.22 -5.79
N ILE A 152 -6.48 -1.67 -4.53
CA ILE A 152 -5.88 -1.02 -3.37
C ILE A 152 -4.97 -2.00 -2.64
N MET A 153 -3.82 -1.54 -2.11
CA MET A 153 -2.82 -2.44 -1.54
C MET A 153 -2.04 -1.78 -0.40
N GLY A 154 -1.70 -2.58 0.59
CA GLY A 154 -0.76 -2.19 1.64
C GLY A 154 -0.46 -3.31 2.61
N SER A 155 0.41 -3.02 3.57
CA SER A 155 0.81 -3.93 4.63
C SER A 155 0.49 -3.39 6.02
N SER A 156 0.38 -4.26 7.01
CA SER A 156 0.14 -3.86 8.39
C SER A 156 -1.14 -3.03 8.52
N LEU A 157 -1.07 -1.80 9.02
CA LEU A 157 -2.20 -0.86 9.01
C LEU A 157 -2.65 -0.53 7.57
N GLY A 158 -1.72 -0.50 6.59
CA GLY A 158 -2.07 -0.35 5.16
C GLY A 158 -2.87 -1.55 4.63
N GLY A 159 -2.58 -2.76 5.12
CA GLY A 159 -3.39 -3.95 4.85
C GLY A 159 -4.79 -3.85 5.46
N LEU A 160 -4.88 -3.37 6.70
CA LEU A 160 -6.15 -3.13 7.39
C LEU A 160 -7.04 -2.15 6.63
N VAL A 161 -6.51 -0.98 6.25
CA VAL A 161 -7.29 0.03 5.52
C VAL A 161 -7.62 -0.42 4.10
N SER A 162 -6.76 -1.19 3.43
CA SER A 162 -7.07 -1.78 2.11
C SER A 162 -8.26 -2.74 2.19
N PHE A 163 -8.30 -3.57 3.22
CA PHE A 163 -9.43 -4.46 3.47
C PHE A 163 -10.72 -3.69 3.78
N TYR A 164 -10.63 -2.70 4.64
CA TYR A 164 -11.77 -1.83 4.95
C TYR A 164 -12.31 -1.11 3.72
N ALA A 165 -11.43 -0.60 2.87
CA ALA A 165 -11.79 0.12 1.66
C ALA A 165 -12.64 -0.69 0.68
N ILE A 166 -12.29 -1.96 0.44
CA ILE A 166 -13.06 -2.82 -0.49
C ILE A 166 -14.44 -3.21 0.06
N LEU A 167 -14.60 -3.22 1.38
CA LEU A 167 -15.90 -3.48 2.00
C LEU A 167 -16.79 -2.24 1.97
N LYS A 168 -16.19 -1.06 2.17
CA LYS A 168 -16.93 0.20 2.27
C LYS A 168 -17.19 0.83 0.90
N TYR A 169 -16.26 0.69 -0.03
CA TYR A 169 -16.30 1.31 -1.36
C TYR A 169 -16.10 0.28 -2.49
N PRO A 170 -16.97 -0.76 -2.56
CA PRO A 170 -16.83 -1.84 -3.55
C PRO A 170 -17.03 -1.37 -4.99
N ASP A 171 -17.71 -0.24 -5.21
CA ASP A 171 -17.90 0.38 -6.52
C ASP A 171 -16.68 1.21 -6.97
N VAL A 172 -15.70 1.41 -6.09
CA VAL A 172 -14.43 2.09 -6.39
C VAL A 172 -13.30 1.08 -6.50
N PHE A 173 -13.19 0.16 -5.53
CA PHE A 173 -12.10 -0.82 -5.43
C PHE A 173 -12.63 -2.24 -5.61
N GLY A 174 -12.41 -2.82 -6.77
CA GLY A 174 -12.81 -4.20 -7.06
C GLY A 174 -11.75 -5.25 -6.71
N LYS A 175 -10.57 -4.82 -6.26
CA LYS A 175 -9.43 -5.69 -5.92
C LYS A 175 -8.66 -5.15 -4.73
N ALA A 176 -8.16 -6.06 -3.87
CA ALA A 176 -7.23 -5.68 -2.80
C ALA A 176 -6.10 -6.70 -2.62
N ALA A 177 -4.91 -6.19 -2.32
CA ALA A 177 -3.83 -6.97 -1.72
C ALA A 177 -3.65 -6.54 -0.27
N VAL A 178 -3.89 -7.46 0.64
CA VAL A 178 -4.00 -7.25 2.08
C VAL A 178 -2.86 -8.03 2.74
N PHE A 179 -1.74 -7.34 2.99
CA PHE A 179 -0.52 -7.96 3.49
C PHE A 179 -0.41 -7.76 5.00
N SER A 180 -0.24 -8.86 5.72
CA SER A 180 -0.06 -8.85 7.18
C SER A 180 -0.97 -7.84 7.91
N PRO A 181 -2.29 -7.88 7.66
CA PRO A 181 -3.20 -6.82 8.11
C PRO A 181 -3.30 -6.75 9.63
N SER A 182 -3.21 -5.55 10.18
CA SER A 182 -3.34 -5.31 11.62
C SER A 182 -4.79 -5.46 12.11
N PHE A 183 -5.42 -6.62 11.90
CA PHE A 183 -6.81 -6.87 12.37
C PHE A 183 -6.94 -6.84 13.89
N TRP A 184 -5.85 -7.15 14.60
CA TRP A 184 -5.74 -7.04 16.06
C TRP A 184 -5.97 -5.61 16.59
N PHE A 185 -5.85 -4.59 15.74
CA PHE A 185 -5.94 -3.20 16.15
C PHE A 185 -7.31 -2.85 16.76
N SER A 186 -8.40 -3.42 16.21
CA SER A 186 -9.75 -3.28 16.74
C SER A 186 -10.66 -4.42 16.27
N ASP A 187 -11.35 -5.07 17.19
CA ASP A 187 -12.34 -6.12 16.87
C ASP A 187 -13.54 -5.61 16.03
N GLU A 188 -13.73 -4.30 15.96
CA GLU A 188 -14.78 -3.68 15.15
C GLU A 188 -14.63 -4.01 13.66
N ILE A 189 -13.41 -4.30 13.17
CA ILE A 189 -13.21 -4.70 11.76
C ILE A 189 -13.90 -6.02 11.43
N PHE A 190 -13.94 -6.98 12.37
CA PHE A 190 -14.64 -8.27 12.18
C PHE A 190 -16.16 -8.08 12.20
N LYS A 191 -16.67 -7.20 13.08
CA LYS A 191 -18.11 -6.86 13.13
C LYS A 191 -18.53 -6.14 11.85
N PHE A 192 -17.73 -5.20 11.39
CA PHE A 192 -17.96 -4.48 10.14
C PHE A 192 -17.99 -5.43 8.95
N ALA A 193 -17.02 -6.35 8.85
CA ALA A 193 -16.98 -7.36 7.78
C ALA A 193 -18.20 -8.28 7.77
N LYS A 194 -18.70 -8.68 8.95
CA LYS A 194 -19.95 -9.48 9.08
C LYS A 194 -21.19 -8.74 8.58
N SER A 195 -21.25 -7.43 8.80
CA SER A 195 -22.39 -6.59 8.39
C SER A 195 -22.29 -6.06 6.96
N ALA A 196 -21.15 -6.25 6.30
CA ALA A 196 -20.92 -5.76 4.96
C ALA A 196 -21.85 -6.45 3.93
N PRO A 197 -22.23 -5.76 2.84
CA PRO A 197 -22.90 -6.40 1.71
C PRO A 197 -22.06 -7.55 1.13
N LYS A 198 -22.71 -8.43 0.32
CA LYS A 198 -21.99 -9.54 -0.32
C LYS A 198 -20.74 -9.06 -1.05
N ILE A 199 -19.59 -9.60 -0.67
CA ILE A 199 -18.28 -9.22 -1.17
C ILE A 199 -18.14 -9.71 -2.61
N LYS A 200 -17.87 -8.77 -3.53
CA LYS A 200 -17.65 -9.03 -4.96
C LYS A 200 -16.20 -8.78 -5.38
N SER A 201 -15.40 -8.18 -4.51
CA SER A 201 -14.01 -7.82 -4.78
C SER A 201 -13.06 -9.01 -4.70
N LYS A 202 -12.01 -9.02 -5.54
CA LYS A 202 -10.90 -9.98 -5.42
C LYS A 202 -9.99 -9.57 -4.26
N ILE A 203 -9.67 -10.49 -3.38
CA ILE A 203 -8.85 -10.23 -2.19
C ILE A 203 -7.67 -11.20 -2.14
N TYR A 204 -6.45 -10.68 -2.17
CA TYR A 204 -5.24 -11.46 -1.93
C TYR A 204 -4.74 -11.20 -0.51
N PHE A 205 -4.85 -12.19 0.36
CA PHE A 205 -4.31 -12.14 1.70
C PHE A 205 -2.91 -12.74 1.75
N LEU A 206 -2.02 -12.07 2.48
CA LEU A 206 -0.67 -12.56 2.77
C LEU A 206 -0.36 -12.34 4.23
N ALA A 207 0.29 -13.33 4.87
CA ALA A 207 0.99 -13.16 6.14
C ALA A 207 2.16 -14.15 6.23
N GLY A 208 3.08 -13.91 7.16
CA GLY A 208 4.06 -14.88 7.61
C GLY A 208 3.54 -15.67 8.81
N ASP A 209 4.02 -16.90 8.98
CA ASP A 209 3.71 -17.72 10.16
C ASP A 209 4.63 -17.45 11.36
N SER A 210 5.61 -16.58 11.17
CA SER A 210 6.58 -16.16 12.21
C SER A 210 6.48 -14.65 12.52
N GLU A 211 5.28 -14.06 12.31
CA GLU A 211 5.00 -12.66 12.69
C GLU A 211 4.64 -12.57 14.17
N ASP A 212 3.41 -12.85 14.52
CA ASP A 212 2.90 -13.02 15.88
C ASP A 212 1.81 -14.11 15.90
N GLU A 213 1.43 -14.56 17.08
CA GLU A 213 0.44 -15.63 17.24
C GLU A 213 -0.96 -15.24 16.74
N ALA A 214 -1.30 -13.96 16.77
CA ALA A 214 -2.62 -13.46 16.38
C ALA A 214 -2.77 -13.38 14.85
N MET A 215 -1.69 -13.07 14.12
CA MET A 215 -1.74 -12.76 12.68
C MET A 215 -2.46 -13.83 11.85
N VAL A 216 -2.01 -15.07 11.93
CA VAL A 216 -2.60 -16.17 11.15
C VAL A 216 -4.01 -16.49 11.64
N ASN A 217 -4.25 -16.43 12.96
CA ASN A 217 -5.56 -16.67 13.56
C ASN A 217 -6.58 -15.62 13.14
N ASP A 218 -6.21 -14.34 13.13
CA ASP A 218 -7.05 -13.23 12.69
C ASP A 218 -7.36 -13.32 11.19
N LEU A 219 -6.37 -13.70 10.36
CA LEU A 219 -6.62 -13.97 8.95
C LEU A 219 -7.58 -15.14 8.74
N ASN A 220 -7.44 -16.24 9.49
CA ASN A 220 -8.35 -17.38 9.40
C ASN A 220 -9.78 -16.96 9.81
N LYS A 221 -9.91 -16.22 10.93
CA LYS A 221 -11.20 -15.70 11.40
C LYS A 221 -11.85 -14.79 10.34
N MET A 222 -11.06 -13.90 9.72
CA MET A 222 -11.57 -13.01 8.69
C MET A 222 -11.99 -13.76 7.42
N GLU A 223 -11.20 -14.74 6.99
CA GLU A 223 -11.54 -15.58 5.83
C GLU A 223 -12.88 -16.31 6.03
N LEU A 224 -13.14 -16.85 7.21
CA LEU A 224 -14.44 -17.47 7.52
C LEU A 224 -15.59 -16.48 7.36
N ILE A 225 -15.45 -15.26 7.92
CA ILE A 225 -16.46 -14.20 7.80
C ILE A 225 -16.72 -13.85 6.34
N ILE A 226 -15.65 -13.72 5.53
CA ILE A 226 -15.77 -13.42 4.10
C ILE A 226 -16.51 -14.54 3.37
N HIS A 227 -16.21 -15.80 3.70
CA HIS A 227 -16.85 -16.95 3.07
C HIS A 227 -18.35 -17.02 3.38
N GLU A 228 -18.76 -16.65 4.58
CA GLU A 228 -20.18 -16.54 4.96
C GLU A 228 -20.92 -15.41 4.20
N ASN A 229 -20.21 -14.33 3.87
CA ASN A 229 -20.78 -13.12 3.27
C ASN A 229 -20.69 -13.03 1.74
N ARG A 230 -20.29 -14.12 1.05
CA ARG A 230 -20.16 -14.10 -0.42
C ARG A 230 -20.95 -15.24 -1.09
N CYS A 231 -21.08 -15.15 -2.41
CA CYS A 231 -21.57 -16.28 -3.20
C CYS A 231 -20.50 -17.37 -3.25
N ALA A 232 -20.83 -18.59 -2.81
CA ALA A 232 -19.93 -19.76 -2.86
C ALA A 232 -19.43 -20.12 -4.28
N CYS A 233 -20.09 -19.59 -5.32
CA CYS A 233 -19.72 -19.82 -6.73
C CYS A 233 -18.50 -19.02 -7.20
N LEU A 234 -18.00 -18.04 -6.41
CA LEU A 234 -16.93 -17.13 -6.82
C LEU A 234 -15.68 -17.36 -5.96
N LYS A 235 -14.60 -17.85 -6.56
CA LYS A 235 -13.26 -17.86 -5.94
C LYS A 235 -12.63 -16.48 -6.04
N LEU A 236 -13.04 -15.58 -5.15
CA LEU A 236 -12.61 -14.17 -5.17
C LEU A 236 -11.49 -13.87 -4.17
N ASP A 237 -11.09 -14.82 -3.35
CA ASP A 237 -9.99 -14.64 -2.39
C ASP A 237 -8.90 -15.70 -2.58
N LYS A 238 -7.72 -15.32 -2.18
CA LYS A 238 -6.55 -16.18 -2.05
C LYS A 238 -5.82 -15.81 -0.77
N LYS A 239 -5.58 -16.81 0.08
CA LYS A 239 -4.75 -16.65 1.27
C LYS A 239 -3.42 -17.36 1.07
N VAL A 240 -2.33 -16.68 1.40
CA VAL A 240 -0.96 -17.21 1.37
C VAL A 240 -0.32 -16.97 2.73
N ILE A 241 0.08 -18.05 3.38
CA ILE A 241 0.91 -17.99 4.59
C ILE A 241 2.33 -18.40 4.20
N VAL A 242 3.28 -17.51 4.43
CA VAL A 242 4.69 -17.71 4.08
C VAL A 242 5.41 -18.30 5.28
N LYS A 243 5.94 -19.52 5.10
CA LYS A 243 6.70 -20.23 6.15
C LYS A 243 7.96 -19.44 6.51
N GLY A 244 8.17 -19.16 7.81
CA GLY A 244 9.28 -18.37 8.32
C GLY A 244 9.17 -16.87 7.95
N GLY A 245 8.03 -16.41 7.45
CA GLY A 245 7.80 -15.00 7.16
C GLY A 245 7.63 -14.19 8.42
N HIS A 246 8.30 -13.04 8.50
CA HIS A 246 8.22 -12.07 9.60
C HIS A 246 7.52 -10.79 9.14
N HIS A 247 6.96 -10.01 10.08
CA HIS A 247 6.28 -8.75 9.82
C HIS A 247 7.27 -7.65 9.39
N ASN A 248 7.69 -7.66 8.13
CA ASN A 248 8.66 -6.71 7.60
C ASN A 248 8.55 -6.53 6.08
N GLU A 249 9.23 -5.50 5.58
CA GLU A 249 9.25 -5.11 4.17
C GLU A 249 9.82 -6.21 3.27
N LYS A 250 10.73 -7.05 3.77
CA LYS A 250 11.28 -8.16 3.00
C LYS A 250 10.18 -9.16 2.61
N LEU A 251 9.32 -9.56 3.54
CA LEU A 251 8.18 -10.44 3.28
C LEU A 251 7.26 -9.85 2.22
N TRP A 252 6.89 -8.58 2.41
CA TRP A 252 5.94 -7.90 1.53
C TRP A 252 6.50 -7.66 0.15
N ARG A 253 7.74 -7.16 0.06
CA ARG A 253 8.49 -6.99 -1.19
C ARG A 253 8.59 -8.30 -1.99
N ASP A 254 8.99 -9.39 -1.34
CA ASP A 254 9.21 -10.67 -2.01
C ASP A 254 7.89 -11.32 -2.47
N SER A 255 6.78 -10.93 -1.86
CA SER A 255 5.43 -11.46 -2.17
C SER A 255 4.64 -10.62 -3.18
N PHE A 256 5.05 -9.38 -3.44
CA PHE A 256 4.32 -8.44 -4.31
C PHE A 256 4.00 -9.02 -5.69
N VAL A 257 4.98 -9.60 -6.38
CA VAL A 257 4.81 -10.13 -7.74
C VAL A 257 3.71 -11.19 -7.80
N LYS A 258 3.65 -12.09 -6.82
CA LYS A 258 2.61 -13.15 -6.76
C LYS A 258 1.21 -12.56 -6.56
N ALA A 259 1.09 -11.54 -5.73
CA ALA A 259 -0.16 -10.84 -5.51
C ALA A 259 -0.60 -10.07 -6.76
N TYR A 260 0.31 -9.33 -7.38
CA TYR A 260 0.08 -8.61 -8.63
C TYR A 260 -0.44 -9.54 -9.74
N LEU A 261 0.27 -10.63 -10.03
CA LEU A 261 -0.12 -11.60 -11.07
C LEU A 261 -1.45 -12.30 -10.79
N TRP A 262 -1.85 -12.43 -9.53
CA TRP A 262 -3.14 -13.00 -9.20
C TRP A 262 -4.27 -11.98 -9.32
N LEU A 263 -4.01 -10.71 -9.02
CA LEU A 263 -5.03 -9.65 -9.09
C LEU A 263 -5.31 -9.21 -10.53
N PHE A 264 -4.28 -9.15 -11.39
CA PHE A 264 -4.37 -8.61 -12.76
C PHE A 264 -4.23 -9.68 -13.83
#